data_6a9e4e48e905c29f1ed6020889a12980
#
_entry.id   6a9e4e48e905c29f1ed6020889a12980
#
_cell.length_a   1.000
_cell.length_b   1.000
_cell.length_c   1.000
_cell.angle_alpha   90.00
_cell.angle_beta   90.00
_cell.angle_gamma   90.00
#
_symmetry.space_group_name_H-M   'P 1'
#
loop_
_entity.id
_entity.type
_entity.pdbx_description
1 polymer ?
#
loop_
_entity_poly.entity_id
_entity_poly.type
_entity_poly.pdbx_seq_one_letter_code
_entity_poly.pdbx_strand_id
1 'polypeptide(L)'
;MVKTASGDIRNILATVNGLSSSFKGRCNIVINDREMYVVIRNLLLLWVFSVFPPTEAAEMGLHLWYSAKLPSAMCKRLRESFSEGFKKISLHMAKAPSTPSDTLLSTSFNLGEKGKMHCVLPRAHWTELFSMLDLKMSSQEATQIRHQITMNEARRDYRERHLCLIPASCRASKQQFYEDGLLLPFGADRSEFTEANL
;
A
#
# COMPACT_ATOMS: atom_id res chain seq x y z
N MET A 1 -14.25 -1.89 20.37
CA MET A 1 -13.79 -0.89 19.39
C MET A 1 -12.30 -0.69 19.59
N VAL A 2 -11.50 -1.04 18.62
CA VAL A 2 -10.05 -0.80 18.66
C VAL A 2 -9.78 0.49 17.89
N LYS A 3 -9.21 1.51 18.56
CA LYS A 3 -8.72 2.72 17.91
C LYS A 3 -7.22 2.57 17.73
N THR A 4 -6.75 2.65 16.50
CA THR A 4 -5.31 2.65 16.20
C THR A 4 -4.92 4.00 15.62
N ALA A 5 -3.86 4.65 16.15
CA ALA A 5 -3.04 5.54 15.36
C ALA A 5 -2.30 4.62 14.42
N SER A 6 -2.73 4.54 13.15
CA SER A 6 -2.57 3.30 12.41
C SER A 6 -1.15 3.04 11.95
N GLY A 7 -0.37 4.05 11.69
CA GLY A 7 0.92 3.87 11.05
C GLY A 7 0.86 2.79 9.98
N ASP A 8 1.10 1.58 10.39
CA ASP A 8 1.22 0.41 9.52
C ASP A 8 0.07 -0.58 9.73
N ILE A 9 -0.51 -1.09 8.64
CA ILE A 9 -1.62 -2.05 8.65
C ILE A 9 -1.26 -3.42 9.26
N ARG A 10 0.02 -3.75 9.43
CA ARG A 10 0.48 -5.05 10.00
C ARG A 10 -0.16 -5.36 11.35
N ASN A 11 -0.27 -4.38 12.21
CA ASN A 11 -0.88 -4.56 13.52
C ASN A 11 -2.37 -4.93 13.41
N ILE A 12 -3.06 -4.37 12.43
CA ILE A 12 -4.48 -4.66 12.14
C ILE A 12 -4.62 -6.08 11.62
N LEU A 13 -3.79 -6.46 10.64
CA LEU A 13 -3.77 -7.81 10.08
C LEU A 13 -3.42 -8.84 11.15
N ALA A 14 -2.40 -8.58 11.99
CA ALA A 14 -2.04 -9.46 13.10
C ALA A 14 -3.17 -9.59 14.12
N THR A 15 -3.87 -8.50 14.43
CA THR A 15 -5.01 -8.52 15.34
C THR A 15 -6.17 -9.36 14.79
N VAL A 16 -6.51 -9.18 13.51
CA VAL A 16 -7.59 -9.94 12.86
C VAL A 16 -7.22 -11.42 12.75
N ASN A 17 -6.00 -11.73 12.34
CA ASN A 17 -5.51 -13.11 12.22
C ASN A 17 -5.33 -13.80 13.59
N GLY A 18 -5.13 -13.05 14.65
CA GLY A 18 -5.07 -13.57 16.03
C GLY A 18 -6.43 -13.85 16.68
N LEU A 19 -7.54 -13.51 16.01
CA LEU A 19 -8.87 -13.86 16.50
C LEU A 19 -9.06 -15.39 16.45
N SER A 20 -9.59 -15.94 17.55
CA SER A 20 -9.90 -17.37 17.59
C SER A 20 -10.89 -17.75 16.49
N SER A 21 -10.74 -18.94 15.90
CA SER A 21 -11.72 -19.50 14.95
C SER A 21 -13.12 -19.64 15.56
N SER A 22 -13.22 -19.71 16.90
CA SER A 22 -14.48 -19.72 17.65
C SER A 22 -15.07 -18.33 17.89
N PHE A 23 -14.37 -17.25 17.52
CA PHE A 23 -14.86 -15.90 17.71
C PHE A 23 -16.10 -15.63 16.86
N LYS A 24 -17.24 -15.43 17.51
CA LYS A 24 -18.52 -15.11 16.87
C LYS A 24 -18.96 -13.67 17.09
N GLY A 25 -18.13 -12.88 17.77
CA GLY A 25 -18.41 -11.49 18.04
C GLY A 25 -18.18 -10.57 16.84
N ARG A 26 -18.51 -9.29 17.01
CA ARG A 26 -18.23 -8.24 16.02
C ARG A 26 -16.97 -7.50 16.42
N CYS A 27 -16.00 -7.44 15.49
CA CYS A 27 -14.79 -6.63 15.65
C CYS A 27 -14.93 -5.35 14.83
N ASN A 28 -14.87 -4.19 15.49
CA ASN A 28 -14.84 -2.89 14.81
C ASN A 28 -13.44 -2.29 14.98
N ILE A 29 -12.78 -2.02 13.88
CA ILE A 29 -11.44 -1.43 13.84
C ILE A 29 -11.55 -0.05 13.18
N VAL A 30 -11.03 0.97 13.85
CA VAL A 30 -10.92 2.33 13.31
C VAL A 30 -9.47 2.56 12.93
N ILE A 31 -9.24 2.85 11.64
CA ILE A 31 -7.94 3.20 11.10
C ILE A 31 -7.92 4.72 10.93
N ASN A 32 -7.00 5.39 11.62
CA ASN A 32 -6.83 6.82 11.53
C ASN A 32 -5.35 7.18 11.66
N ASP A 33 -4.85 8.02 10.78
CA ASP A 33 -3.48 8.52 10.83
C ASP A 33 -3.46 10.00 10.44
N ARG A 34 -2.48 10.72 10.95
CA ARG A 34 -2.26 12.12 10.60
C ARG A 34 -1.70 12.25 9.17
N GLU A 35 -0.89 11.28 8.77
CA GLU A 35 -0.22 11.27 7.48
C GLU A 35 -1.14 10.67 6.41
N MET A 36 -1.60 11.48 5.49
CA MET A 36 -2.52 11.11 4.43
C MET A 36 -2.00 9.92 3.59
N TYR A 37 -0.72 9.91 3.23
CA TYR A 37 -0.13 8.83 2.42
C TYR A 37 -0.15 7.48 3.15
N VAL A 38 -0.07 7.48 4.48
CA VAL A 38 -0.25 6.25 5.28
C VAL A 38 -1.67 5.75 5.18
N VAL A 39 -2.65 6.65 5.27
CA VAL A 39 -4.09 6.30 5.15
C VAL A 39 -4.40 5.76 3.76
N ILE A 40 -3.94 6.45 2.71
CA ILE A 40 -4.14 6.04 1.30
C ILE A 40 -3.52 4.65 1.07
N ARG A 41 -2.26 4.44 1.47
CA ARG A 41 -1.59 3.15 1.33
C ARG A 41 -2.35 2.03 2.04
N ASN A 42 -2.78 2.26 3.28
CA ASN A 42 -3.55 1.28 4.03
C ASN A 42 -4.90 0.96 3.37
N LEU A 43 -5.56 1.96 2.80
CA LEU A 43 -6.79 1.79 2.04
C LEU A 43 -6.57 0.92 0.78
N LEU A 44 -5.51 1.20 0.01
CA LEU A 44 -5.18 0.44 -1.20
C LEU A 44 -4.82 -1.02 -0.87
N LEU A 45 -4.04 -1.25 0.20
CA LEU A 45 -3.72 -2.61 0.65
C LEU A 45 -4.96 -3.38 1.09
N LEU A 46 -5.85 -2.76 1.87
CA LEU A 46 -7.11 -3.40 2.28
C LEU A 46 -8.00 -3.72 1.08
N TRP A 47 -8.03 -2.83 0.09
CA TRP A 47 -8.72 -3.09 -1.17
C TRP A 47 -8.15 -4.31 -1.88
N VAL A 48 -6.83 -4.40 -2.06
CA VAL A 48 -6.17 -5.55 -2.68
C VAL A 48 -6.54 -6.85 -1.97
N PHE A 49 -6.46 -6.88 -0.64
CA PHE A 49 -6.79 -8.07 0.16
C PHE A 49 -8.28 -8.44 0.12
N SER A 50 -9.16 -7.52 -0.29
CA SER A 50 -10.60 -7.78 -0.40
C SER A 50 -11.06 -8.26 -1.77
N VAL A 51 -10.33 -7.92 -2.83
CA VAL A 51 -10.76 -8.09 -4.22
C VAL A 51 -10.06 -9.25 -4.93
N PHE A 52 -8.78 -9.45 -4.64
CA PHE A 52 -7.98 -10.48 -5.31
C PHE A 52 -7.96 -11.80 -4.53
N PRO A 53 -7.76 -12.95 -5.23
CA PRO A 53 -7.57 -14.24 -4.57
C PRO A 53 -6.39 -14.19 -3.58
N PRO A 54 -6.43 -14.96 -2.47
CA PRO A 54 -5.45 -14.79 -1.36
C PRO A 54 -3.97 -14.84 -1.77
N THR A 55 -3.59 -15.77 -2.63
CA THR A 55 -2.19 -15.91 -3.09
C THR A 55 -1.76 -14.69 -3.89
N GLU A 56 -2.57 -14.25 -4.83
CA GLU A 56 -2.31 -13.08 -5.66
C GLU A 56 -2.34 -11.79 -4.83
N ALA A 57 -3.32 -11.67 -3.94
CA ALA A 57 -3.42 -10.53 -3.02
C ALA A 57 -2.19 -10.40 -2.11
N ALA A 58 -1.63 -11.52 -1.65
CA ALA A 58 -0.42 -11.51 -0.84
C ALA A 58 0.79 -11.01 -1.63
N GLU A 59 0.98 -11.48 -2.86
CA GLU A 59 2.06 -11.04 -3.74
C GLU A 59 1.92 -9.56 -4.11
N MET A 60 0.75 -9.14 -4.59
CA MET A 60 0.46 -7.75 -4.90
C MET A 60 0.65 -6.84 -3.69
N GLY A 61 0.16 -7.26 -2.53
CA GLY A 61 0.28 -6.51 -1.28
C GLY A 61 1.73 -6.34 -0.85
N LEU A 62 2.57 -7.37 -0.97
CA LEU A 62 4.00 -7.29 -0.66
C LEU A 62 4.73 -6.31 -1.58
N HIS A 63 4.49 -6.39 -2.88
CA HIS A 63 5.12 -5.48 -3.84
C HIS A 63 4.60 -4.04 -3.70
N LEU A 64 3.28 -3.85 -3.57
CA LEU A 64 2.69 -2.53 -3.33
C LEU A 64 3.24 -1.87 -2.06
N TRP A 65 3.58 -2.67 -1.07
CA TRP A 65 4.08 -2.18 0.21
C TRP A 65 5.57 -1.87 0.23
N TYR A 66 6.39 -2.73 -0.39
CA TYR A 66 7.84 -2.70 -0.19
C TYR A 66 8.65 -2.41 -1.46
N SER A 67 8.15 -2.71 -2.64
CA SER A 67 8.89 -2.53 -3.87
C SER A 67 8.78 -1.11 -4.42
N ALA A 68 9.86 -0.61 -5.00
CA ALA A 68 9.84 0.69 -5.68
C ALA A 68 9.17 0.62 -7.05
N LYS A 69 9.12 -0.57 -7.62
CA LYS A 69 8.55 -0.84 -8.95
C LYS A 69 7.68 -2.09 -8.91
N LEU A 70 6.79 -2.19 -9.89
CA LEU A 70 5.87 -3.30 -10.09
C LEU A 70 6.05 -3.89 -11.49
N PRO A 71 5.71 -5.18 -11.68
CA PRO A 71 5.52 -5.73 -13.01
C PRO A 71 4.39 -5.00 -13.75
N SER A 72 4.58 -4.74 -15.04
CA SER A 72 3.61 -3.99 -15.87
C SER A 72 2.20 -4.59 -15.81
N ALA A 73 2.08 -5.91 -15.90
CA ALA A 73 0.81 -6.61 -15.80
C ALA A 73 0.13 -6.40 -14.43
N MET A 74 0.89 -6.45 -13.33
CA MET A 74 0.39 -6.21 -11.97
C MET A 74 -0.07 -4.76 -11.81
N CYS A 75 0.74 -3.80 -12.25
CA CYS A 75 0.41 -2.38 -12.19
C CYS A 75 -0.90 -2.06 -12.93
N LYS A 76 -1.07 -2.59 -14.13
CA LYS A 76 -2.29 -2.45 -14.93
C LYS A 76 -3.50 -3.00 -14.18
N ARG A 77 -3.42 -4.23 -13.66
CA ARG A 77 -4.52 -4.86 -12.91
C ARG A 77 -4.88 -4.08 -11.64
N LEU A 78 -3.91 -3.59 -10.90
CA LEU A 78 -4.13 -2.76 -9.72
C LEU A 78 -4.86 -1.47 -10.10
N ARG A 79 -4.39 -0.74 -11.10
CA ARG A 79 -5.02 0.51 -11.56
C ARG A 79 -6.45 0.30 -12.05
N GLU A 80 -6.71 -0.73 -12.84
CA GLU A 80 -8.06 -1.08 -13.30
C GLU A 80 -8.98 -1.39 -12.11
N SER A 81 -8.53 -2.20 -11.16
CA SER A 81 -9.28 -2.57 -9.97
C SER A 81 -9.59 -1.35 -9.08
N PHE A 82 -8.60 -0.48 -8.84
CA PHE A 82 -8.80 0.75 -8.06
C PHE A 82 -9.74 1.71 -8.76
N SER A 83 -9.58 1.90 -10.07
CA SER A 83 -10.46 2.75 -10.89
C SER A 83 -11.92 2.32 -10.79
N GLU A 84 -12.20 1.04 -10.93
CA GLU A 84 -13.55 0.51 -10.81
C GLU A 84 -14.08 0.61 -9.36
N GLY A 85 -13.24 0.25 -8.37
CA GLY A 85 -13.62 0.28 -6.96
C GLY A 85 -13.97 1.67 -6.44
N PHE A 86 -13.24 2.67 -6.87
CA PHE A 86 -13.44 4.06 -6.43
C PHE A 86 -14.26 4.92 -7.41
N LYS A 87 -14.80 4.33 -8.47
CA LYS A 87 -15.57 5.00 -9.52
C LYS A 87 -16.72 5.87 -8.98
N LYS A 88 -17.44 5.38 -7.98
CA LYS A 88 -18.56 6.12 -7.39
C LYS A 88 -18.12 7.45 -6.78
N ILE A 89 -17.00 7.46 -6.06
CA ILE A 89 -16.42 8.68 -5.47
C ILE A 89 -15.91 9.60 -6.57
N SER A 90 -15.18 9.08 -7.54
CA SER A 90 -14.69 9.85 -8.68
C SER A 90 -15.82 10.56 -9.43
N LEU A 91 -16.89 9.85 -9.76
CA LEU A 91 -18.08 10.43 -10.41
C LEU A 91 -18.79 11.46 -9.53
N HIS A 92 -18.87 11.23 -8.21
CA HIS A 92 -19.45 12.19 -7.29
C HIS A 92 -18.64 13.50 -7.28
N MET A 93 -17.32 13.41 -7.21
CA MET A 93 -16.44 14.58 -7.23
C MET A 93 -16.50 15.33 -8.56
N ALA A 94 -16.62 14.62 -9.67
CA ALA A 94 -16.76 15.24 -11.00
C ALA A 94 -18.07 16.03 -11.18
N LYS A 95 -19.17 15.57 -10.54
CA LYS A 95 -20.47 16.26 -10.58
C LYS A 95 -20.52 17.53 -9.73
N ALA A 96 -19.66 17.66 -8.74
CA ALA A 96 -19.64 18.78 -7.80
C ALA A 96 -18.22 19.38 -7.66
N PRO A 97 -17.65 19.97 -8.72
CA PRO A 97 -16.25 20.43 -8.73
C PRO A 97 -15.98 21.55 -7.72
N SER A 98 -16.97 22.36 -7.41
CA SER A 98 -16.87 23.50 -6.48
C SER A 98 -17.00 23.13 -5.00
N THR A 99 -17.17 21.84 -4.67
CA THR A 99 -17.24 21.40 -3.28
C THR A 99 -15.93 21.70 -2.55
N PRO A 100 -15.95 22.27 -1.33
CA PRO A 100 -14.75 22.57 -0.56
C PRO A 100 -13.85 21.37 -0.36
N SER A 101 -12.55 21.60 -0.28
CA SER A 101 -11.50 20.55 -0.18
C SER A 101 -11.56 19.74 1.11
N ASP A 102 -12.08 20.33 2.18
CA ASP A 102 -12.26 19.72 3.51
C ASP A 102 -13.57 18.94 3.67
N THR A 103 -14.48 19.02 2.68
CA THR A 103 -15.74 18.27 2.69
C THR A 103 -15.47 16.78 2.77
N LEU A 104 -16.06 16.13 3.78
CA LEU A 104 -15.95 14.70 3.98
C LEU A 104 -16.80 13.92 2.97
N LEU A 105 -16.14 13.08 2.20
CA LEU A 105 -16.79 12.15 1.27
C LEU A 105 -16.59 10.72 1.77
N SER A 106 -17.65 9.92 1.66
CA SER A 106 -17.62 8.55 2.17
C SER A 106 -18.00 7.53 1.11
N THR A 107 -17.40 6.34 1.25
CA THR A 107 -17.77 5.15 0.48
C THR A 107 -17.64 3.90 1.34
N SER A 108 -18.22 2.80 0.90
CA SER A 108 -18.15 1.53 1.61
C SER A 108 -17.86 0.40 0.64
N PHE A 109 -17.05 -0.54 1.10
CA PHE A 109 -16.64 -1.75 0.37
C PHE A 109 -16.89 -2.99 1.22
N ASN A 110 -17.18 -4.10 0.58
CA ASN A 110 -17.19 -5.38 1.27
C ASN A 110 -15.74 -5.90 1.38
N LEU A 111 -15.39 -6.42 2.55
CA LEU A 111 -14.13 -7.10 2.82
C LEU A 111 -14.42 -8.60 2.93
N GLY A 112 -14.33 -9.31 1.82
CA GLY A 112 -14.77 -10.69 1.73
C GLY A 112 -16.29 -10.82 2.00
N GLU A 113 -16.69 -11.97 2.52
CA GLU A 113 -18.13 -12.28 2.74
C GLU A 113 -18.72 -11.61 4.01
N LYS A 114 -17.90 -11.40 5.05
CA LYS A 114 -18.39 -11.02 6.40
C LYS A 114 -17.90 -9.65 6.87
N GLY A 115 -16.95 -9.07 6.15
CA GLY A 115 -16.36 -7.77 6.51
C GLY A 115 -16.95 -6.63 5.70
N LYS A 116 -16.92 -5.43 6.27
CA LYS A 116 -17.26 -4.19 5.59
C LYS A 116 -16.28 -3.10 6.00
N MET A 117 -15.72 -2.42 5.03
CA MET A 117 -14.94 -1.22 5.23
C MET A 117 -15.79 0.02 4.92
N HIS A 118 -15.78 0.97 5.82
CA HIS A 118 -16.37 2.29 5.61
C HIS A 118 -15.25 3.32 5.63
N CYS A 119 -15.07 4.00 4.49
CA CYS A 119 -14.01 4.98 4.30
C CYS A 119 -14.61 6.38 4.28
N VAL A 120 -14.07 7.27 5.10
CA VAL A 120 -14.46 8.68 5.16
C VAL A 120 -13.20 9.51 5.09
N LEU A 121 -13.02 10.26 4.00
CA LEU A 121 -11.86 11.12 3.80
C LEU A 121 -12.30 12.50 3.31
N PRO A 122 -11.53 13.56 3.61
CA PRO A 122 -11.69 14.85 2.97
C PRO A 122 -11.57 14.74 1.45
N ARG A 123 -12.28 15.59 0.73
CA ARG A 123 -12.21 15.65 -0.72
C ARG A 123 -10.78 15.80 -1.23
N ALA A 124 -9.96 16.63 -0.58
CA ALA A 124 -8.55 16.79 -0.93
C ALA A 124 -7.79 15.47 -0.93
N HIS A 125 -8.03 14.59 0.04
CA HIS A 125 -7.36 13.28 0.12
C HIS A 125 -7.82 12.32 -0.97
N TRP A 126 -9.10 12.38 -1.37
CA TRP A 126 -9.58 11.63 -2.55
C TRP A 126 -8.94 12.14 -3.84
N THR A 127 -8.81 13.46 -4.00
CA THR A 127 -8.13 14.05 -5.15
C THR A 127 -6.68 13.58 -5.24
N GLU A 128 -5.98 13.58 -4.12
CA GLU A 128 -4.59 13.10 -4.05
C GLU A 128 -4.48 11.61 -4.36
N LEU A 129 -5.39 10.78 -3.83
CA LEU A 129 -5.43 9.35 -4.16
C LEU A 129 -5.58 9.14 -5.68
N PHE A 130 -6.51 9.83 -6.33
CA PHE A 130 -6.68 9.71 -7.78
C PHE A 130 -5.47 10.23 -8.55
N SER A 131 -4.86 11.34 -8.10
CA SER A 131 -3.63 11.86 -8.68
C SER A 131 -2.48 10.84 -8.60
N MET A 132 -2.34 10.14 -7.47
CA MET A 132 -1.34 9.07 -7.32
C MET A 132 -1.60 7.89 -8.26
N LEU A 133 -2.87 7.48 -8.44
CA LEU A 133 -3.24 6.40 -9.35
C LEU A 133 -2.95 6.74 -10.82
N ASP A 134 -3.04 8.02 -11.17
CA ASP A 134 -2.77 8.53 -12.52
C ASP A 134 -1.30 8.98 -12.72
N LEU A 135 -0.50 8.94 -11.65
CA LEU A 135 0.89 9.40 -11.69
C LEU A 135 1.70 8.59 -12.70
N LYS A 136 2.31 9.31 -13.64
CA LYS A 136 3.24 8.77 -14.62
C LYS A 136 4.66 9.10 -14.19
N MET A 137 5.21 8.26 -13.34
CA MET A 137 6.61 8.32 -12.96
C MET A 137 7.39 7.28 -13.75
N SER A 138 8.56 7.64 -14.26
CA SER A 138 9.43 6.67 -14.91
C SER A 138 10.01 5.68 -13.89
N SER A 139 10.30 4.47 -14.35
CA SER A 139 10.97 3.44 -13.55
C SER A 139 12.33 3.94 -13.00
N GLN A 140 13.02 4.78 -13.75
CA GLN A 140 14.30 5.36 -13.33
C GLN A 140 14.12 6.37 -12.18
N GLU A 141 13.15 7.27 -12.28
CA GLU A 141 12.83 8.22 -11.21
C GLU A 141 12.41 7.51 -9.92
N ALA A 142 11.55 6.48 -10.02
CA ALA A 142 11.15 5.67 -8.87
C ALA A 142 12.37 5.02 -8.17
N THR A 143 13.29 4.47 -8.95
CA THR A 143 14.54 3.89 -8.43
C THR A 143 15.41 4.95 -7.76
N GLN A 144 15.56 6.13 -8.38
CA GLN A 144 16.37 7.22 -7.82
C GLN A 144 15.81 7.74 -6.50
N ILE A 145 14.50 8.01 -6.44
CA ILE A 145 13.84 8.47 -5.21
C ILE A 145 14.02 7.43 -4.10
N ARG A 146 13.76 6.16 -4.42
CA ARG A 146 13.95 5.08 -3.46
C ARG A 146 15.39 4.98 -2.97
N HIS A 147 16.35 5.06 -3.88
CA HIS A 147 17.77 5.02 -3.55
C HIS A 147 18.16 6.19 -2.65
N GLN A 148 17.77 7.42 -2.97
CA GLN A 148 18.03 8.61 -2.15
C GLN A 148 17.50 8.45 -0.72
N ILE A 149 16.29 7.92 -0.55
CA ILE A 149 15.69 7.68 0.76
C ILE A 149 16.45 6.57 1.50
N THR A 150 16.73 5.47 0.84
CA THR A 150 17.30 4.26 1.46
C THR A 150 18.77 4.44 1.77
N MET A 151 19.53 5.09 0.88
CA MET A 151 20.97 5.31 0.99
C MET A 151 21.33 6.65 1.65
N ASN A 152 20.35 7.39 2.14
CA ASN A 152 20.59 8.62 2.88
C ASN A 152 21.62 8.41 4.00
N GLU A 153 22.55 9.34 4.15
CA GLU A 153 23.63 9.29 5.15
C GLU A 153 23.08 9.18 6.57
N ALA A 154 21.99 9.88 6.88
CA ALA A 154 21.33 9.78 8.19
C ALA A 154 20.82 8.36 8.53
N ARG A 155 20.74 7.47 7.56
CA ARG A 155 20.33 6.06 7.74
C ARG A 155 21.50 5.08 7.69
N ARG A 156 22.74 5.55 7.56
CA ARG A 156 23.91 4.71 7.39
C ARG A 156 24.10 3.72 8.56
N ASP A 157 24.15 4.23 9.78
CA ASP A 157 24.30 3.38 10.98
C ASP A 157 23.22 2.32 11.09
N TYR A 158 21.97 2.70 10.76
CA TYR A 158 20.87 1.75 10.75
C TYR A 158 21.08 0.63 9.72
N ARG A 159 21.48 0.96 8.49
CA ARG A 159 21.76 -0.02 7.44
C ARG A 159 22.88 -0.98 7.82
N GLU A 160 24.02 -0.42 8.26
CA GLU A 160 25.20 -1.20 8.63
C GLU A 160 24.89 -2.15 9.79
N ARG A 161 24.26 -1.65 10.84
CA ARG A 161 23.82 -2.45 11.98
C ARG A 161 22.85 -3.55 11.56
N HIS A 162 21.89 -3.23 10.71
CA HIS A 162 20.94 -4.21 10.22
C HIS A 162 21.63 -5.31 9.42
N LEU A 163 22.54 -4.99 8.51
CA LEU A 163 23.31 -5.96 7.73
C LEU A 163 24.19 -6.88 8.62
N CYS A 164 24.71 -6.35 9.72
CA CYS A 164 25.46 -7.16 10.68
C CYS A 164 24.58 -8.17 11.45
N LEU A 165 23.33 -7.79 11.73
CA LEU A 165 22.42 -8.60 12.55
C LEU A 165 21.68 -9.69 11.78
N ILE A 166 21.50 -9.54 10.46
CA ILE A 166 20.84 -10.56 9.65
C ILE A 166 21.77 -11.73 9.31
N PRO A 167 21.23 -12.94 9.07
CA PRO A 167 22.01 -14.09 8.63
C PRO A 167 22.84 -13.79 7.39
N ALA A 168 24.05 -14.33 7.31
CA ALA A 168 24.96 -14.10 6.19
C ALA A 168 24.33 -14.46 4.82
N SER A 169 23.52 -15.53 4.77
CA SER A 169 22.78 -15.94 3.58
C SER A 169 21.78 -14.90 3.05
N CYS A 170 21.31 -13.99 3.90
CA CYS A 170 20.34 -12.95 3.53
C CYS A 170 20.98 -11.60 3.16
N ARG A 171 22.30 -11.44 3.40
CA ARG A 171 22.98 -10.15 3.22
C ARG A 171 22.99 -9.70 1.77
N ALA A 172 23.27 -10.61 0.83
CA ALA A 172 23.29 -10.31 -0.60
C ALA A 172 21.90 -9.83 -1.10
N SER A 173 20.82 -10.55 -0.73
CA SER A 173 19.46 -10.16 -1.08
C SER A 173 19.09 -8.80 -0.47
N LYS A 174 19.53 -8.55 0.77
CA LYS A 174 19.26 -7.28 1.44
C LYS A 174 20.01 -6.12 0.82
N GLN A 175 21.26 -6.33 0.46
CA GLN A 175 22.06 -5.34 -0.26
C GLN A 175 21.42 -4.98 -1.60
N GLN A 176 21.03 -5.98 -2.36
CA GLN A 176 20.36 -5.78 -3.64
C GLN A 176 19.03 -5.03 -3.49
N PHE A 177 18.24 -5.33 -2.44
CA PHE A 177 17.03 -4.56 -2.12
C PHE A 177 17.33 -3.09 -1.80
N TYR A 178 18.45 -2.78 -1.15
CA TYR A 178 18.84 -1.39 -0.91
C TYR A 178 19.19 -0.66 -2.22
N GLU A 179 19.77 -1.36 -3.19
CA GLU A 179 20.19 -0.80 -4.48
C GLU A 179 19.03 -0.60 -5.45
N ASP A 180 18.20 -1.62 -5.67
CA ASP A 180 17.15 -1.61 -6.69
C ASP A 180 15.73 -1.34 -6.15
N GLY A 181 15.53 -1.49 -4.84
CA GLY A 181 14.24 -1.30 -4.18
C GLY A 181 13.22 -2.40 -4.47
N LEU A 182 13.62 -3.56 -4.97
CA LEU A 182 12.70 -4.65 -5.31
C LEU A 182 12.73 -5.75 -4.24
N LEU A 183 11.56 -6.06 -3.71
CA LEU A 183 11.40 -7.18 -2.75
C LEU A 183 11.35 -8.50 -3.51
N LEU A 184 12.51 -9.02 -3.86
CA LEU A 184 12.67 -10.28 -4.58
C LEU A 184 13.77 -11.14 -3.94
N PRO A 185 13.69 -12.47 -4.09
CA PRO A 185 14.81 -13.35 -3.76
C PRO A 185 16.07 -12.97 -4.52
N PHE A 186 17.24 -13.29 -3.96
CA PHE A 186 18.51 -13.11 -4.65
C PHE A 186 18.56 -13.99 -5.92
N GLY A 187 18.96 -13.39 -7.04
CA GLY A 187 19.02 -14.06 -8.34
C GLY A 187 17.69 -14.20 -9.08
N ALA A 188 16.56 -13.75 -8.50
CA ALA A 188 15.29 -13.70 -9.23
C ALA A 188 15.34 -12.68 -10.38
N ASP A 189 14.59 -12.96 -11.44
CA ASP A 189 14.47 -12.05 -12.59
C ASP A 189 13.77 -10.75 -12.18
N ARG A 190 14.34 -9.64 -12.61
CA ARG A 190 13.90 -8.27 -12.32
C ARG A 190 13.38 -7.53 -13.55
N SER A 191 13.49 -8.15 -14.72
CA SER A 191 13.19 -7.51 -16.01
C SER A 191 11.73 -7.07 -16.15
N GLU A 192 10.80 -7.75 -15.46
CA GLU A 192 9.38 -7.44 -15.49
C GLU A 192 8.99 -6.20 -14.66
N PHE A 193 9.87 -5.76 -13.75
CA PHE A 193 9.59 -4.63 -12.85
C PHE A 193 9.89 -3.29 -13.52
N THR A 194 9.05 -2.91 -14.44
CA THR A 194 9.23 -1.74 -15.33
C THR A 194 8.40 -0.52 -14.92
N GLU A 195 7.32 -0.71 -14.18
CA GLU A 195 6.43 0.38 -13.78
C GLU A 195 6.80 0.91 -12.39
N ALA A 196 6.72 2.23 -12.18
CA ALA A 196 6.81 2.80 -10.84
C ALA A 196 5.65 2.29 -9.96
N ASN A 197 5.93 2.06 -8.69
CA ASN A 197 4.89 1.70 -7.72
C ASN A 197 3.91 2.86 -7.50
N LEU A 198 2.69 2.52 -7.11
CA LEU A 198 1.60 3.46 -6.82
C LEU A 198 1.81 4.23 -5.52
#